data_ca3a04a5fbc657fc3f023c2061759560
#
_entry.id   ca3a04a5fbc657fc3f023c2061759560
#
_cell.length_a   1.000
_cell.length_b   1.000
_cell.length_c   1.000
_cell.angle_alpha   90.00
_cell.angle_beta   90.00
_cell.angle_gamma   90.00
#
_symmetry.space_group_name_H-M   'P 1'
#
loop_
_entity.id
_entity.type
_entity.pdbx_description
1 polymer ?
#
loop_
_entity_poly.entity_id
_entity_poly.type
_entity_poly.pdbx_seq_one_letter_code
_entity_poly.pdbx_strand_id
1 'polypeptide(L)'
;GDGLSGLVVDRFGETIVIEFFSAGMFKFREAIRNVLGELYPNSQFYWFAEEHVAKQESFDCYPQTPPNPNVITEHGVKFRVAPGSKHKTGFFVDQRDNRKFVAELAKGKSLLDLCCNTGGFAV
;
A
#
# COMPACT_ATOMS: atom_id res chain seq x y z
N GLY A 1 -7.63 3.65 -13.45
CA GLY A 1 -6.64 2.59 -13.16
C GLY A 1 -5.77 2.30 -14.34
N ASP A 2 -4.65 1.64 -14.11
CA ASP A 2 -3.57 1.43 -15.10
C ASP A 2 -3.83 0.23 -16.04
N GLY A 3 -5.07 -0.29 -16.06
CA GLY A 3 -5.46 -1.42 -16.92
C GLY A 3 -5.04 -2.80 -16.41
N LEU A 4 -4.43 -2.89 -15.22
CA LEU A 4 -4.03 -4.14 -14.57
C LEU A 4 -5.01 -4.53 -13.47
N SER A 5 -6.21 -4.93 -13.86
CA SER A 5 -7.24 -5.37 -12.91
C SER A 5 -6.77 -6.58 -12.10
N GLY A 6 -7.04 -6.58 -10.80
CA GLY A 6 -6.64 -7.67 -9.89
C GLY A 6 -5.22 -7.53 -9.31
N LEU A 7 -4.61 -6.36 -9.43
CA LEU A 7 -3.28 -6.05 -8.90
C LEU A 7 -3.29 -4.67 -8.24
N VAL A 8 -2.73 -4.57 -7.04
CA VAL A 8 -2.36 -3.30 -6.40
C VAL A 8 -0.87 -3.34 -6.09
N VAL A 9 -0.17 -2.27 -6.43
CA VAL A 9 1.26 -2.11 -6.15
C VAL A 9 1.48 -0.76 -5.48
N ASP A 10 1.93 -0.77 -4.24
CA ASP A 10 2.25 0.43 -3.49
C ASP A 10 3.73 0.43 -3.07
N ARG A 11 4.35 1.60 -3.15
CA ARG A 11 5.73 1.79 -2.75
C ARG A 11 5.84 2.65 -1.50
N PHE A 12 6.46 2.10 -0.46
CA PHE A 12 6.75 2.76 0.81
C PHE A 12 8.28 2.89 0.99
N GLY A 13 8.84 3.98 0.50
CA GLY A 13 10.30 4.14 0.47
C GLY A 13 10.95 3.09 -0.42
N GLU A 14 11.77 2.21 0.17
CA GLU A 14 12.42 1.10 -0.52
C GLU A 14 11.63 -0.22 -0.44
N THR A 15 10.45 -0.22 0.15
CA THR A 15 9.59 -1.39 0.22
C THR A 15 8.47 -1.27 -0.82
N ILE A 16 8.36 -2.27 -1.68
CA ILE A 16 7.25 -2.42 -2.64
C ILE A 16 6.34 -3.53 -2.14
N VAL A 17 5.08 -3.20 -1.93
CA VAL A 17 4.03 -4.13 -1.54
C VAL A 17 3.15 -4.41 -2.74
N ILE A 18 2.92 -5.68 -3.01
CA ILE A 18 2.10 -6.17 -4.12
C ILE A 18 0.96 -6.99 -3.55
N GLU A 19 -0.25 -6.56 -3.76
CA GLU A 19 -1.47 -7.29 -3.36
C GLU A 19 -2.16 -7.86 -4.59
N PHE A 20 -2.43 -9.16 -4.56
CA PHE A 20 -3.08 -9.88 -5.64
C PHE A 20 -4.55 -10.15 -5.34
N PHE A 21 -5.42 -9.78 -6.26
CA PHE A 21 -6.86 -9.97 -6.20
C PHE A 21 -7.38 -10.97 -7.24
N SER A 22 -6.50 -11.57 -8.05
CA SER A 22 -6.90 -12.60 -9.03
C SER A 22 -5.81 -13.63 -9.27
N ALA A 23 -6.22 -14.86 -9.54
CA ALA A 23 -5.33 -15.96 -9.93
C ALA A 23 -4.54 -15.62 -11.21
N GLY A 24 -5.15 -14.89 -12.14
CA GLY A 24 -4.50 -14.44 -13.37
C GLY A 24 -3.28 -13.59 -13.10
N MET A 25 -3.41 -12.55 -12.27
CA MET A 25 -2.28 -11.69 -11.88
C MET A 25 -1.25 -12.43 -11.04
N PHE A 26 -1.69 -13.31 -10.15
CA PHE A 26 -0.79 -14.12 -9.33
C PHE A 26 0.11 -15.05 -10.16
N LYS A 27 -0.37 -15.57 -11.28
CA LYS A 27 0.46 -16.36 -12.22
C LYS A 27 1.64 -15.55 -12.78
N PHE A 28 1.48 -14.26 -12.94
CA PHE A 28 2.52 -13.36 -13.44
C PHE A 28 3.39 -12.74 -12.35
N ARG A 29 3.26 -13.13 -11.08
CA ARG A 29 3.96 -12.52 -9.94
C ARG A 29 5.47 -12.37 -10.13
N GLU A 30 6.14 -13.38 -10.69
CA GLU A 30 7.59 -13.33 -10.93
C GLU A 30 7.94 -12.33 -12.04
N ALA A 31 7.17 -12.29 -13.12
CA ALA A 31 7.36 -11.31 -14.19
C ALA A 31 7.13 -9.88 -13.67
N ILE A 32 6.06 -9.68 -12.88
CA ILE A 32 5.77 -8.39 -12.24
C ILE A 32 6.93 -7.98 -11.33
N ARG A 33 7.41 -8.91 -10.47
CA ARG A 33 8.55 -8.66 -9.58
C ARG A 33 9.81 -8.28 -10.36
N ASN A 34 10.10 -8.98 -11.46
CA ASN A 34 11.29 -8.72 -12.28
C ASN A 34 11.24 -7.33 -12.92
N VAL A 35 10.12 -6.96 -13.54
CA VAL A 35 9.93 -5.61 -14.10
C VAL A 35 10.05 -4.53 -13.04
N LEU A 36 9.42 -4.73 -11.88
CA LEU A 36 9.54 -3.78 -10.77
C LEU A 36 10.96 -3.74 -10.21
N GLY A 37 11.69 -4.86 -10.22
CA GLY A 37 13.10 -4.94 -9.81
C GLY A 37 14.04 -4.19 -10.75
N GLU A 38 13.77 -4.18 -12.05
CA GLU A 38 14.49 -3.35 -13.02
C GLU A 38 14.25 -1.85 -12.79
N LEU A 39 12.99 -1.48 -12.50
CA LEU A 39 12.61 -0.08 -12.24
C LEU A 39 13.09 0.42 -10.87
N TYR A 40 13.16 -0.47 -9.87
CA TYR A 40 13.48 -0.16 -8.48
C TYR A 40 14.50 -1.16 -7.91
N PRO A 41 15.76 -1.15 -8.36
CA PRO A 41 16.74 -2.20 -8.07
C PRO A 41 17.12 -2.34 -6.59
N ASN A 42 16.92 -1.28 -5.79
CA ASN A 42 17.24 -1.29 -4.36
C ASN A 42 16.02 -1.59 -3.48
N SER A 43 14.88 -1.97 -4.07
CA SER A 43 13.66 -2.19 -3.31
C SER A 43 13.53 -3.62 -2.80
N GLN A 44 12.96 -3.74 -1.60
CA GLN A 44 12.49 -5.00 -1.05
C GLN A 44 11.07 -5.25 -1.55
N PHE A 45 10.78 -6.49 -1.92
CA PHE A 45 9.47 -6.88 -2.40
C PHE A 45 8.76 -7.73 -1.36
N TYR A 46 7.51 -7.39 -1.11
CA TYR A 46 6.59 -8.17 -0.31
C TYR A 46 5.29 -8.32 -1.07
N TRP A 47 4.79 -9.54 -1.21
CA TRP A 47 3.49 -9.76 -1.84
C TRP A 47 2.61 -10.66 -1.00
N PHE A 48 1.33 -10.45 -1.13
CA PHE A 48 0.31 -11.24 -0.47
C PHE A 48 -1.00 -11.24 -1.26
N ALA A 49 -1.90 -12.11 -0.86
CA ALA A 49 -3.31 -12.06 -1.17
C ALA A 49 -4.08 -12.35 0.12
N GLU A 50 -5.21 -11.72 0.29
CA GLU A 50 -6.08 -12.04 1.41
C GLU A 50 -6.62 -13.47 1.26
N GLU A 51 -6.75 -14.18 2.38
CA GLU A 51 -7.14 -15.60 2.39
C GLU A 51 -8.46 -15.85 1.66
N HIS A 52 -9.44 -14.97 1.85
CA HIS A 52 -10.74 -15.10 1.18
C HIS A 52 -10.63 -14.94 -0.33
N VAL A 53 -9.76 -14.04 -0.82
CA VAL A 53 -9.49 -13.83 -2.25
C VAL A 53 -8.80 -15.06 -2.83
N ALA A 54 -7.74 -15.53 -2.18
CA ALA A 54 -6.99 -16.71 -2.62
C ALA A 54 -7.90 -17.94 -2.74
N LYS A 55 -8.79 -18.15 -1.76
CA LYS A 55 -9.80 -19.23 -1.81
C LYS A 55 -10.81 -19.05 -2.94
N GLN A 56 -11.36 -17.84 -3.12
CA GLN A 56 -12.35 -17.56 -4.15
C GLN A 56 -11.78 -17.72 -5.56
N GLU A 57 -10.55 -17.28 -5.77
CA GLU A 57 -9.83 -17.31 -7.05
C GLU A 57 -9.06 -18.63 -7.27
N SER A 58 -9.08 -19.55 -6.30
CA SER A 58 -8.43 -20.86 -6.37
C SER A 58 -6.94 -20.82 -6.67
N PHE A 59 -6.18 -20.01 -5.89
CA PHE A 59 -4.72 -20.01 -5.92
C PHE A 59 -4.13 -19.99 -4.51
N ASP A 60 -2.91 -20.51 -4.38
CA ASP A 60 -2.19 -20.54 -3.11
C ASP A 60 -1.15 -19.42 -3.05
N CYS A 61 -1.40 -18.43 -2.20
CA CYS A 61 -0.42 -17.42 -1.83
C CYS A 61 0.09 -17.72 -0.42
N TYR A 62 1.26 -18.30 -0.34
CA TYR A 62 1.85 -18.63 0.96
C TYR A 62 2.20 -17.37 1.73
N PRO A 63 1.87 -17.32 3.04
CA PRO A 63 2.19 -16.18 3.89
C PRO A 63 3.70 -15.91 3.88
N GLN A 64 4.06 -14.66 3.66
CA GLN A 64 5.42 -14.17 3.83
C GLN A 64 5.52 -13.38 5.14
N THR A 65 6.72 -13.26 5.68
CA THR A 65 6.97 -12.36 6.80
C THR A 65 6.83 -10.92 6.31
N PRO A 66 5.89 -10.13 6.87
CA PRO A 66 5.77 -8.72 6.50
C PRO A 66 7.08 -7.97 6.76
N PRO A 67 7.42 -6.98 5.93
CA PRO A 67 8.60 -6.15 6.16
C PRO A 67 8.45 -5.31 7.41
N ASN A 68 9.58 -4.90 7.97
CA ASN A 68 9.58 -4.01 9.12
C ASN A 68 8.90 -2.67 8.80
N PRO A 69 8.23 -2.06 9.79
CA PRO A 69 7.69 -0.72 9.63
C PRO A 69 8.79 0.27 9.22
N ASN A 70 8.46 1.16 8.31
CA ASN A 70 9.35 2.21 7.86
C ASN A 70 8.69 3.60 7.93
N VAL A 71 9.44 4.65 7.64
CA VAL A 71 8.95 6.02 7.62
C VAL A 71 8.92 6.51 6.18
N ILE A 72 7.75 6.98 5.77
CA ILE A 72 7.57 7.66 4.48
C ILE A 72 7.35 9.16 4.71
N THR A 73 7.57 9.96 3.68
CA THR A 73 7.27 11.39 3.70
C THR A 73 6.22 11.71 2.65
N GLU A 74 5.14 12.36 3.06
CA GLU A 74 4.06 12.80 2.20
C GLU A 74 3.78 14.28 2.47
N HIS A 75 3.94 15.13 1.47
CA HIS A 75 3.77 16.60 1.57
C HIS A 75 4.54 17.24 2.74
N GLY A 76 5.72 16.71 3.09
CA GLY A 76 6.55 17.18 4.20
C GLY A 76 6.24 16.56 5.56
N VAL A 77 5.14 15.85 5.69
CA VAL A 77 4.76 15.13 6.92
C VAL A 77 5.34 13.71 6.88
N LYS A 78 5.87 13.27 8.01
CA LYS A 78 6.43 11.91 8.17
C LYS A 78 5.39 10.97 8.77
N PHE A 79 5.14 9.86 8.08
CA PHE A 79 4.26 8.80 8.55
C PHE A 79 5.05 7.52 8.79
N ARG A 80 4.83 6.90 9.95
CA ARG A 80 5.29 5.53 10.16
C ARG A 80 4.27 4.58 9.57
N VAL A 81 4.68 3.78 8.60
CA VAL A 81 3.84 2.80 7.91
C VAL A 81 4.29 1.39 8.22
N ALA A 82 3.36 0.46 8.24
CA ALA A 82 3.62 -0.96 8.41
C ALA A 82 3.17 -1.70 7.13
N PRO A 83 4.09 -1.86 6.15
CA PRO A 83 3.76 -2.47 4.87
C PRO A 83 3.21 -3.89 5.05
N GLY A 84 2.14 -4.24 4.33
CA GLY A 84 1.50 -5.55 4.44
C GLY A 84 0.67 -5.75 5.72
N SER A 85 0.36 -4.69 6.47
CA SER A 85 -0.59 -4.77 7.59
C SER A 85 -2.03 -4.98 7.08
N LYS A 86 -2.93 -5.40 8.00
CA LYS A 86 -4.32 -5.80 7.67
C LYS A 86 -5.20 -4.75 6.97
N HIS A 87 -4.72 -3.51 6.83
CA HIS A 87 -5.46 -2.44 6.17
C HIS A 87 -4.77 -2.06 4.88
N LYS A 88 -5.32 -2.47 3.74
CA LYS A 88 -4.73 -2.28 2.41
C LYS A 88 -3.28 -2.81 2.40
N THR A 89 -2.42 -2.20 1.62
CA THR A 89 -0.99 -2.53 1.57
C THR A 89 -0.18 -2.03 2.78
N GLY A 90 -0.82 -1.29 3.73
CA GLY A 90 -0.20 -0.78 4.96
C GLY A 90 -0.42 0.70 5.23
N PHE A 91 -0.92 1.44 4.24
CA PHE A 91 -1.27 2.85 4.34
C PHE A 91 -2.30 3.22 3.27
N PHE A 92 -3.10 4.25 3.52
CA PHE A 92 -4.11 4.71 2.58
C PHE A 92 -3.52 5.70 1.57
N VAL A 93 -2.72 5.22 0.63
CA VAL A 93 -2.04 6.07 -0.38
C VAL A 93 -3.01 6.80 -1.30
N ASP A 94 -4.20 6.23 -1.53
CA ASP A 94 -5.30 6.82 -2.30
C ASP A 94 -5.85 8.11 -1.68
N GLN A 95 -5.61 8.35 -0.38
CA GLN A 95 -6.06 9.55 0.33
C GLN A 95 -5.02 10.68 0.35
N ARG A 96 -3.91 10.52 -0.33
CA ARG A 96 -2.78 11.47 -0.31
C ARG A 96 -3.19 12.90 -0.65
N ASP A 97 -3.90 13.08 -1.75
CA ASP A 97 -4.31 14.41 -2.20
C ASP A 97 -5.45 14.96 -1.35
N ASN A 98 -6.32 14.09 -0.84
CA ASN A 98 -7.38 14.48 0.08
C ASN A 98 -6.80 14.98 1.41
N ARG A 99 -5.75 14.34 1.95
CA ARG A 99 -5.07 14.82 3.16
C ARG A 99 -4.51 16.23 2.97
N LYS A 100 -3.83 16.47 1.86
CA LYS A 100 -3.32 17.81 1.52
C LYS A 100 -4.45 18.84 1.41
N PHE A 101 -5.51 18.51 0.71
CA PHE A 101 -6.66 19.40 0.54
C PHE A 101 -7.31 19.75 1.89
N VAL A 102 -7.53 18.76 2.76
CA VAL A 102 -8.10 19.00 4.11
C VAL A 102 -7.17 19.85 4.96
N ALA A 103 -5.85 19.61 4.90
CA ALA A 103 -4.87 20.44 5.61
C ALA A 103 -4.92 21.92 5.19
N GLU A 104 -5.10 22.18 3.89
CA GLU A 104 -5.27 23.54 3.37
C GLU A 104 -6.57 24.22 3.87
N LEU A 105 -7.67 23.47 3.91
CA LEU A 105 -8.95 23.96 4.43
C LEU A 105 -8.94 24.20 5.95
N ALA A 106 -8.14 23.44 6.68
CA ALA A 106 -8.06 23.49 8.14
C ALA A 106 -7.19 24.60 8.68
N LYS A 107 -6.46 25.34 7.84
CA LYS A 107 -5.57 26.43 8.28
C LYS A 107 -6.31 27.43 9.17
N GLY A 108 -5.83 27.60 10.42
CA GLY A 108 -6.43 28.50 11.42
C GLY A 108 -7.79 28.03 11.96
N LYS A 109 -8.16 26.77 11.76
CA LYS A 109 -9.41 26.17 12.21
C LYS A 109 -9.14 24.97 13.11
N SER A 110 -10.17 24.55 13.85
CA SER A 110 -10.15 23.26 14.56
C SER A 110 -10.68 22.17 13.64
N LEU A 111 -9.99 21.03 13.64
CA LEU A 111 -10.37 19.82 12.89
C LEU A 111 -10.71 18.71 13.87
N LEU A 112 -11.81 18.01 13.65
CA LEU A 112 -12.16 16.77 14.33
C LEU A 112 -12.11 15.63 13.32
N ASP A 113 -11.17 14.70 13.50
CA ASP A 113 -11.04 13.48 12.69
C ASP A 113 -11.69 12.31 13.43
N LEU A 114 -12.87 11.88 12.97
CA LEU A 114 -13.58 10.71 13.47
C LEU A 114 -13.09 9.46 12.73
N CYS A 115 -12.79 8.40 13.49
CA CYS A 115 -12.21 7.16 12.95
C CYS A 115 -10.83 7.36 12.31
N CYS A 116 -10.01 8.16 12.97
CA CYS A 116 -8.74 8.70 12.43
C CYS A 116 -7.68 7.66 12.01
N ASN A 117 -7.84 6.39 12.37
CA ASN A 117 -6.85 5.33 12.14
C ASN A 117 -5.44 5.79 12.58
N THR A 118 -4.54 6.06 11.64
CA THR A 118 -3.16 6.55 11.93
C THR A 118 -3.07 8.07 12.10
N GLY A 119 -4.19 8.78 12.14
CA GLY A 119 -4.22 10.23 12.28
C GLY A 119 -3.84 11.00 11.00
N GLY A 120 -3.90 10.34 9.85
CA GLY A 120 -3.38 10.90 8.60
C GLY A 120 -4.04 12.19 8.12
N PHE A 121 -5.24 12.52 8.60
CA PHE A 121 -5.92 13.78 8.30
C PHE A 121 -5.74 14.84 9.39
N ALA A 122 -5.21 14.46 10.57
CA ALA A 122 -5.09 15.34 11.73
C ALA A 122 -3.67 15.94 11.92
N VAL A 123 -2.71 15.60 11.03
CA VAL A 123 -1.30 16.00 11.09
C VAL A 123 -0.90 16.92 9.95
#